data_7364eb3931e0a5b34afb9ed4ff1e8118
#
_entry.id   7364eb3931e0a5b34afb9ed4ff1e8118
#
_cell.length_a   1.000
_cell.length_b   1.000
_cell.length_c   1.000
_cell.angle_alpha   90.00
_cell.angle_beta   90.00
_cell.angle_gamma   90.00
#
_symmetry.space_group_name_H-M   'P 1'
#
loop_
_entity.id
_entity.type
_entity.pdbx_description
1 polymer ?
#
loop_
_entity_poly.entity_id
_entity_poly.type
_entity_poly.pdbx_seq_one_letter_code
_entity_poly.pdbx_strand_id
1 'polypeptide(L)'
;GEWRDAAGAVYVHERLRSEIERHRSAWGRLGAPPEGEAELEGLAASGLERALFLDLETGGLASSPVFLAGTMHWNGSDFVLRQYFARHYGEEAALLRALVEQVRGFEYLVTFNGKSYDAPFLMNRAIVNGVKVALPPRHIDLLHPARRRWKHDLRDCRLQTLETHV
;
A
#
# COMPACT_ATOMS: atom_id res chain seq x y z
N GLY A 1 -5.12 6.80 -16.97
CA GLY A 1 -5.30 5.85 -18.10
C GLY A 1 -6.17 4.67 -17.73
N GLU A 2 -6.18 3.64 -18.54
CA GLU A 2 -6.84 2.37 -18.25
C GLU A 2 -5.85 1.23 -18.34
N TRP A 3 -5.86 0.34 -17.35
CA TRP A 3 -5.26 -0.99 -17.46
C TRP A 3 -6.31 -1.95 -18.03
N ARG A 4 -5.92 -2.83 -18.96
CA ARG A 4 -6.81 -3.80 -19.62
C ARG A 4 -6.17 -5.15 -19.77
N ASP A 5 -7.00 -6.19 -19.67
CA ASP A 5 -6.69 -7.54 -20.11
C ASP A 5 -7.86 -8.12 -20.94
N ALA A 6 -7.79 -9.41 -21.29
CA ALA A 6 -8.83 -10.07 -22.06
C ALA A 6 -10.19 -10.15 -21.33
N ALA A 7 -10.22 -9.99 -20.00
CA ALA A 7 -11.41 -10.18 -19.18
C ALA A 7 -11.96 -8.89 -18.58
N GLY A 8 -11.33 -7.72 -18.82
CA GLY A 8 -11.87 -6.47 -18.31
C GLY A 8 -10.88 -5.31 -18.30
N ALA A 9 -11.31 -4.20 -17.72
CA ALA A 9 -10.50 -2.99 -17.58
C ALA A 9 -10.75 -2.35 -16.22
N VAL A 10 -9.77 -1.54 -15.77
CA VAL A 10 -9.89 -0.69 -14.58
C VAL A 10 -9.21 0.65 -14.86
N TYR A 11 -9.76 1.72 -14.31
CA TYR A 11 -9.13 3.04 -14.40
C TYR A 11 -7.89 3.08 -13.52
N VAL A 12 -6.76 3.57 -14.07
CA VAL A 12 -5.51 3.74 -13.36
C VAL A 12 -5.05 5.19 -13.46
N HIS A 13 -4.83 5.80 -12.30
CA HIS A 13 -4.24 7.12 -12.18
C HIS A 13 -2.84 6.98 -11.58
N GLU A 14 -1.84 7.56 -12.23
CA GLU A 14 -0.46 7.53 -11.77
C GLU A 14 0.10 8.94 -11.70
N ARG A 15 0.83 9.23 -10.63
CA ARG A 15 1.56 10.49 -10.44
C ARG A 15 2.86 10.26 -9.71
N LEU A 16 3.81 11.13 -9.98
CA LEU A 16 4.99 11.28 -9.15
C LEU A 16 4.64 12.12 -7.92
N ARG A 17 5.22 11.78 -6.77
CA ARG A 17 5.02 12.56 -5.56
C ARG A 17 5.46 14.01 -5.71
N SER A 18 6.57 14.26 -6.42
CA SER A 18 7.07 15.60 -6.73
C SER A 18 6.09 16.48 -7.51
N GLU A 19 5.10 15.90 -8.18
CA GLU A 19 4.03 16.64 -8.87
C GLU A 19 2.93 17.10 -7.90
N ILE A 20 2.81 16.43 -6.74
CA ILE A 20 1.77 16.69 -5.75
C ILE A 20 2.29 17.62 -4.66
N GLU A 21 3.51 17.38 -4.19
CA GLU A 21 4.12 18.13 -3.10
C GLU A 21 5.28 19.00 -3.58
N ARG A 22 5.19 20.30 -3.27
CA ARG A 22 6.21 21.30 -3.63
C ARG A 22 7.45 21.27 -2.73
N HIS A 23 7.37 20.66 -1.55
CA HIS A 23 8.47 20.63 -0.57
C HIS A 23 9.25 19.32 -0.63
N ARG A 24 10.25 19.26 -1.50
CA ARG A 24 11.11 18.09 -1.71
C ARG A 24 12.12 17.78 -0.60
N SER A 25 12.35 18.70 0.33
CA SER A 25 13.55 18.70 1.17
C SER A 25 13.59 17.64 2.28
N ALA A 26 12.45 17.02 2.63
CA ALA A 26 12.36 16.06 3.74
C ALA A 26 12.60 14.59 3.35
N TRP A 27 12.45 14.21 2.09
CA TRP A 27 12.30 12.83 1.66
C TRP A 27 13.61 12.09 1.31
N GLY A 28 14.69 12.80 1.09
CA GLY A 28 16.00 12.18 0.86
C GLY A 28 16.69 11.66 2.13
N ARG A 29 16.02 11.79 3.27
CA ARG A 29 16.53 11.38 4.58
C ARG A 29 15.54 10.42 5.23
N LEU A 30 15.45 9.21 4.72
CA LEU A 30 14.97 8.13 5.55
C LEU A 30 15.98 7.99 6.68
N GLY A 31 15.59 8.40 7.88
CA GLY A 31 16.41 8.20 9.07
C GLY A 31 16.71 6.72 9.28
N ALA A 32 17.69 6.43 10.09
CA ALA A 32 17.95 5.06 10.50
C ALA A 32 16.65 4.44 11.07
N PRO A 33 16.35 3.17 10.73
CA PRO A 33 15.19 2.50 11.29
C PRO A 33 15.31 2.46 12.82
N PRO A 34 14.19 2.49 13.55
CA PRO A 34 14.22 2.36 15.01
C PRO A 34 14.90 1.04 15.40
N GLU A 35 15.76 1.08 16.40
CA GLU A 35 16.41 -0.12 16.95
C GLU A 35 15.37 -1.16 17.39
N GLY A 36 15.63 -2.44 17.07
CA GLY A 36 14.75 -3.56 17.41
C GLY A 36 13.58 -3.79 16.46
N GLU A 37 13.53 -3.08 15.34
CA GLU A 37 12.53 -3.26 14.28
C GLU A 37 13.14 -4.03 13.09
N ALA A 38 13.40 -5.32 13.28
CA ALA A 38 14.12 -6.17 12.32
C ALA A 38 13.53 -6.14 10.89
N GLU A 39 12.20 -6.00 10.74
CA GLU A 39 11.56 -5.90 9.42
C GLU A 39 11.90 -4.56 8.74
N LEU A 40 11.93 -3.45 9.48
CA LEU A 40 12.32 -2.13 8.97
C LEU A 40 13.83 -2.04 8.71
N GLU A 41 14.64 -2.64 9.58
CA GLU A 41 16.09 -2.76 9.36
C GLU A 41 16.39 -3.56 8.08
N GLY A 42 15.67 -4.67 7.87
CA GLY A 42 15.78 -5.49 6.66
C GLY A 42 15.38 -4.71 5.39
N LEU A 43 14.32 -3.92 5.44
CA LEU A 43 13.91 -3.07 4.33
C LEU A 43 14.96 -1.98 4.06
N ALA A 44 15.46 -1.30 5.11
CA ALA A 44 16.49 -0.29 4.97
C ALA A 44 17.77 -0.82 4.33
N ALA A 45 18.16 -2.06 4.67
CA ALA A 45 19.30 -2.73 4.08
C ALA A 45 19.07 -3.19 2.63
N SER A 46 17.82 -3.54 2.27
CA SER A 46 17.44 -4.03 0.94
C SER A 46 17.21 -2.93 -0.09
N GLY A 47 16.85 -1.73 0.37
CA GLY A 47 16.49 -0.57 -0.44
C GLY A 47 14.97 -0.41 -0.62
N LEU A 48 14.54 0.85 -0.71
CA LEU A 48 13.11 1.23 -0.82
C LEU A 48 12.46 0.77 -2.13
N GLU A 49 13.22 0.61 -3.18
CA GLU A 49 12.76 0.11 -4.48
C GLU A 49 12.19 -1.30 -4.41
N ARG A 50 12.46 -2.03 -3.31
CA ARG A 50 11.91 -3.36 -3.07
C ARG A 50 10.59 -3.36 -2.30
N ALA A 51 10.11 -2.19 -1.91
CA ALA A 51 8.88 -2.02 -1.13
C ALA A 51 7.73 -1.47 -1.97
N LEU A 52 6.56 -2.08 -1.81
CA LEU A 52 5.28 -1.56 -2.24
C LEU A 52 4.45 -1.17 -1.02
N PHE A 53 4.09 0.09 -0.91
CA PHE A 53 3.10 0.56 0.04
C PHE A 53 1.72 0.34 -0.55
N LEU A 54 0.78 -0.14 0.25
CA LEU A 54 -0.59 -0.48 -0.17
C LEU A 54 -1.60 0.00 0.86
N ASP A 55 -2.70 0.54 0.35
CA ASP A 55 -3.90 0.89 1.08
C ASP A 55 -5.13 0.56 0.23
N LEU A 56 -6.22 0.09 0.86
CA LEU A 56 -7.44 -0.31 0.18
C LEU A 56 -8.64 0.46 0.70
N GLU A 57 -9.51 0.89 -0.22
CA GLU A 57 -10.81 1.47 0.10
C GLU A 57 -11.94 0.52 -0.31
N THR A 58 -12.84 0.30 0.63
CA THR A 58 -13.95 -0.65 0.51
C THR A 58 -15.26 -0.02 0.94
N GLY A 59 -16.38 -0.63 0.58
CA GLY A 59 -17.69 -0.16 1.02
C GLY A 59 -18.03 -0.36 2.50
N GLY A 60 -17.04 -0.72 3.34
CA GLY A 60 -17.17 -0.81 4.80
C GLY A 60 -17.73 -2.13 5.33
N LEU A 61 -18.28 -3.00 4.49
CA LEU A 61 -18.74 -4.34 4.87
C LEU A 61 -17.74 -5.41 4.39
N ALA A 62 -17.63 -6.50 5.11
CA ALA A 62 -16.73 -7.61 4.76
C ALA A 62 -16.99 -8.23 3.37
N SER A 63 -18.22 -8.10 2.85
CA SER A 63 -18.63 -8.53 1.52
C SER A 63 -18.54 -7.45 0.45
N SER A 64 -18.25 -6.21 0.82
CA SER A 64 -18.15 -5.10 -0.13
C SER A 64 -16.98 -5.31 -1.10
N PRO A 65 -17.11 -4.91 -2.36
CA PRO A 65 -15.99 -4.96 -3.29
C PRO A 65 -14.91 -3.93 -2.91
N VAL A 66 -13.67 -4.21 -3.33
CA VAL A 66 -12.62 -3.19 -3.40
C VAL A 66 -12.95 -2.27 -4.55
N PHE A 67 -13.15 -0.99 -4.27
CA PHE A 67 -13.40 0.00 -5.33
C PHE A 67 -12.19 0.91 -5.61
N LEU A 68 -11.27 1.03 -4.66
CA LEU A 68 -10.03 1.78 -4.84
C LEU A 68 -8.88 1.04 -4.15
N ALA A 69 -7.78 0.88 -4.86
CA ALA A 69 -6.51 0.46 -4.30
C ALA A 69 -5.46 1.53 -4.57
N GLY A 70 -4.84 2.04 -3.52
CA GLY A 70 -3.73 2.97 -3.58
C GLY A 70 -2.41 2.24 -3.38
N THR A 71 -1.45 2.51 -4.25
CA THR A 71 -0.09 1.99 -4.10
C THR A 71 0.93 3.11 -4.22
N MET A 72 2.07 2.94 -3.54
CA MET A 72 3.21 3.82 -3.67
C MET A 72 4.49 2.99 -3.66
N HIS A 73 5.44 3.32 -4.53
CA HIS A 73 6.76 2.70 -4.55
C HIS A 73 7.83 3.71 -4.97
N TRP A 74 9.07 3.45 -4.58
CA TRP A 74 10.24 4.23 -4.99
C TRP A 74 10.79 3.70 -6.31
N ASN A 75 11.00 4.58 -7.30
CA ASN A 75 11.52 4.21 -8.62
C ASN A 75 13.02 4.49 -8.81
N GLY A 76 13.73 4.83 -7.72
CA GLY A 76 15.14 5.24 -7.75
C GLY A 76 15.35 6.76 -7.73
N SER A 77 14.32 7.54 -8.05
CA SER A 77 14.40 9.02 -8.06
C SER A 77 13.23 9.71 -7.37
N ASP A 78 12.05 9.11 -7.38
CA ASP A 78 10.84 9.68 -6.76
C ASP A 78 9.88 8.56 -6.35
N PHE A 79 8.88 8.90 -5.54
CA PHE A 79 7.77 8.01 -5.26
C PHE A 79 6.73 8.08 -6.39
N VAL A 80 6.40 6.92 -6.93
CA VAL A 80 5.30 6.74 -7.88
C VAL A 80 4.05 6.36 -7.10
N LEU A 81 3.04 7.22 -7.12
CA LEU A 81 1.72 6.94 -6.56
C LEU A 81 0.82 6.43 -7.66
N ARG A 82 0.16 5.30 -7.43
CA ARG A 82 -0.77 4.72 -8.38
C ARG A 82 -2.08 4.37 -7.68
N GLN A 83 -3.19 4.75 -8.30
CA GLN A 83 -4.54 4.45 -7.84
C GLN A 83 -5.26 3.62 -8.89
N TYR A 84 -5.81 2.50 -8.48
CA TYR A 84 -6.66 1.63 -9.28
C TYR A 84 -8.09 1.85 -8.83
N PHE A 85 -8.93 2.37 -9.71
CA PHE A 85 -10.30 2.76 -9.39
C PHE A 85 -11.31 1.96 -10.21
N ALA A 86 -12.11 1.13 -9.53
CA ALA A 86 -13.24 0.43 -10.10
C ALA A 86 -14.46 1.37 -10.11
N ARG A 87 -14.88 1.79 -11.29
CA ARG A 87 -16.01 2.71 -11.51
C ARG A 87 -17.36 2.06 -11.22
N HIS A 88 -17.39 0.73 -11.24
CA HIS A 88 -18.52 -0.12 -10.88
C HIS A 88 -18.05 -1.50 -10.42
N TYR A 89 -18.91 -2.24 -9.78
CA TYR A 89 -18.56 -3.55 -9.19
C TYR A 89 -17.99 -4.58 -10.17
N GLY A 90 -18.38 -4.52 -11.45
CA GLY A 90 -17.86 -5.41 -12.48
C GLY A 90 -16.38 -5.19 -12.82
N GLU A 91 -15.80 -4.07 -12.42
CA GLU A 91 -14.36 -3.79 -12.63
C GLU A 91 -13.47 -4.29 -11.48
N GLU A 92 -14.03 -4.79 -10.37
CA GLU A 92 -13.24 -5.28 -9.23
C GLU A 92 -12.25 -6.38 -9.64
N ALA A 93 -12.68 -7.33 -10.44
CA ALA A 93 -11.80 -8.42 -10.89
C ALA A 93 -10.62 -7.89 -11.72
N ALA A 94 -10.84 -6.86 -12.54
CA ALA A 94 -9.77 -6.19 -13.30
C ALA A 94 -8.84 -5.40 -12.36
N LEU A 95 -9.40 -4.69 -11.36
CA LEU A 95 -8.63 -4.01 -10.34
C LEU A 95 -7.69 -4.98 -9.61
N LEU A 96 -8.23 -6.11 -9.15
CA LEU A 96 -7.45 -7.12 -8.43
C LEU A 96 -6.34 -7.71 -9.30
N ARG A 97 -6.58 -7.98 -10.58
CA ARG A 97 -5.54 -8.50 -11.50
C ARG A 97 -4.46 -7.47 -11.77
N ALA A 98 -4.83 -6.21 -12.02
CA ALA A 98 -3.88 -5.12 -12.21
C ALA A 98 -2.99 -4.91 -10.97
N LEU A 99 -3.59 -4.93 -9.78
CA LEU A 99 -2.88 -4.82 -8.52
C LEU A 99 -1.90 -6.00 -8.31
N VAL A 100 -2.35 -7.22 -8.58
CA VAL A 100 -1.49 -8.43 -8.45
C VAL A 100 -0.31 -8.40 -9.41
N GLU A 101 -0.50 -7.89 -10.62
CA GLU A 101 0.60 -7.71 -11.57
C GLU A 101 1.67 -6.77 -11.01
N GLN A 102 1.27 -5.66 -10.41
CA GLN A 102 2.20 -4.73 -9.76
C GLN A 102 2.88 -5.35 -8.54
N VAL A 103 2.13 -5.99 -7.66
CA VAL A 103 2.61 -6.58 -6.41
C VAL A 103 3.76 -7.58 -6.63
N ARG A 104 3.73 -8.33 -7.73
CA ARG A 104 4.75 -9.35 -8.07
C ARG A 104 6.17 -8.80 -8.21
N GLY A 105 6.32 -7.50 -8.45
CA GLY A 105 7.62 -6.85 -8.61
C GLY A 105 8.36 -6.56 -7.29
N PHE A 106 7.72 -6.80 -6.14
CA PHE A 106 8.22 -6.34 -4.84
C PHE A 106 8.49 -7.48 -3.87
N GLU A 107 9.43 -7.23 -2.95
CA GLU A 107 9.84 -8.16 -1.89
C GLU A 107 9.14 -7.85 -0.56
N TYR A 108 8.82 -6.57 -0.33
CA TYR A 108 8.15 -6.07 0.86
C TYR A 108 6.79 -5.48 0.51
N LEU A 109 5.77 -5.87 1.23
CA LEU A 109 4.50 -5.16 1.31
C LEU A 109 4.53 -4.29 2.57
N VAL A 110 4.25 -3.01 2.43
CA VAL A 110 4.17 -2.08 3.56
C VAL A 110 2.74 -1.54 3.64
N THR A 111 2.14 -1.65 4.83
CA THR A 111 0.77 -1.18 5.08
C THR A 111 0.67 -0.49 6.42
N PHE A 112 -0.45 0.15 6.68
CA PHE A 112 -0.81 0.64 8.00
C PHE A 112 -2.06 -0.09 8.50
N ASN A 113 -1.90 -0.98 9.49
CA ASN A 113 -2.93 -1.90 10.01
C ASN A 113 -3.40 -2.96 8.99
N GLY A 114 -2.67 -3.13 7.89
CA GLY A 114 -3.08 -3.98 6.78
C GLY A 114 -2.90 -5.47 7.02
N LYS A 115 -2.09 -5.89 7.99
CA LYS A 115 -2.03 -7.31 8.41
C LYS A 115 -3.40 -7.80 8.92
N SER A 116 -4.16 -6.90 9.56
CA SER A 116 -5.48 -7.21 10.11
C SER A 116 -6.64 -6.90 9.16
N TYR A 117 -6.45 -5.99 8.18
CA TYR A 117 -7.54 -5.53 7.31
C TYR A 117 -7.23 -5.73 5.83
N ASP A 118 -6.29 -4.99 5.26
CA ASP A 118 -6.08 -4.94 3.79
C ASP A 118 -5.69 -6.29 3.20
N ALA A 119 -4.72 -6.98 3.81
CA ALA A 119 -4.24 -8.25 3.27
C ALA A 119 -5.27 -9.37 3.34
N PRO A 120 -5.96 -9.64 4.48
CA PRO A 120 -7.04 -10.62 4.52
C PRO A 120 -8.21 -10.24 3.62
N PHE A 121 -8.56 -8.95 3.55
CA PHE A 121 -9.63 -8.47 2.70
C PHE A 121 -9.32 -8.69 1.22
N LEU A 122 -8.13 -8.29 0.77
CA LEU A 122 -7.65 -8.51 -0.60
C LEU A 122 -7.66 -9.98 -0.98
N MET A 123 -7.18 -10.87 -0.09
CA MET A 123 -7.18 -12.31 -0.33
C MET A 123 -8.60 -12.86 -0.47
N ASN A 124 -9.54 -12.47 0.38
CA ASN A 124 -10.94 -12.87 0.30
C ASN A 124 -11.59 -12.41 -1.02
N ARG A 125 -11.39 -11.13 -1.39
CA ARG A 125 -11.94 -10.61 -2.64
C ARG A 125 -11.33 -11.29 -3.87
N ALA A 126 -10.04 -11.61 -3.81
CA ALA A 126 -9.37 -12.36 -4.87
C ALA A 126 -9.99 -13.75 -5.06
N ILE A 127 -10.26 -14.48 -3.97
CA ILE A 127 -10.94 -15.79 -4.03
C ILE A 127 -12.33 -15.63 -4.68
N VAL A 128 -13.13 -14.66 -4.24
CA VAL A 128 -14.47 -14.40 -4.78
C VAL A 128 -14.44 -14.10 -6.28
N ASN A 129 -13.41 -13.39 -6.73
CA ASN A 129 -13.24 -13.00 -8.15
C ASN A 129 -12.42 -14.02 -8.97
N GLY A 130 -12.00 -15.14 -8.40
CA GLY A 130 -11.18 -16.15 -9.08
C GLY A 130 -9.79 -15.66 -9.48
N VAL A 131 -9.27 -14.66 -8.77
CA VAL A 131 -7.95 -14.06 -9.03
C VAL A 131 -6.92 -14.71 -8.10
N LYS A 132 -5.82 -15.21 -8.68
CA LYS A 132 -4.70 -15.74 -7.90
C LYS A 132 -3.83 -14.61 -7.39
N VAL A 133 -3.81 -14.40 -6.07
CA VAL A 133 -2.96 -13.40 -5.41
C VAL A 133 -1.80 -14.09 -4.71
N ALA A 134 -0.59 -13.58 -4.95
CA ALA A 134 0.58 -13.86 -4.14
C ALA A 134 1.11 -12.51 -3.65
N LEU A 135 0.97 -12.24 -2.36
CA LEU A 135 1.55 -11.04 -1.73
C LEU A 135 3.06 -11.18 -1.60
N PRO A 136 3.80 -10.07 -1.50
CA PRO A 136 5.23 -10.09 -1.21
C PRO A 136 5.54 -10.97 0.03
N PRO A 137 6.69 -11.67 0.04
CA PRO A 137 7.01 -12.61 1.11
C PRO A 137 7.21 -11.97 2.48
N ARG A 138 7.47 -10.66 2.49
CA ARG A 138 7.64 -9.89 3.73
C ARG A 138 6.57 -8.80 3.82
N HIS A 139 5.85 -8.78 4.94
CA HIS A 139 4.78 -7.82 5.18
C HIS A 139 5.07 -6.99 6.42
N ILE A 140 5.38 -5.71 6.24
CA ILE A 140 5.61 -4.73 7.30
C ILE A 140 4.29 -4.00 7.56
N ASP A 141 3.79 -4.07 8.79
CA ASP A 141 2.62 -3.31 9.23
C ASP A 141 3.08 -2.19 10.16
N LEU A 142 3.02 -0.96 9.67
CA LEU A 142 3.53 0.22 10.37
C LEU A 142 2.76 0.59 11.63
N LEU A 143 1.55 0.04 11.85
CA LEU A 143 0.80 0.27 13.08
C LEU A 143 1.54 -0.25 14.32
N HIS A 144 2.25 -1.38 14.19
CA HIS A 144 2.94 -1.98 15.34
C HIS A 144 4.13 -1.15 15.81
N PRO A 145 5.09 -0.74 14.96
CA PRO A 145 6.15 0.18 15.37
C PRO A 145 5.61 1.54 15.82
N ALA A 146 4.57 2.08 15.16
CA ALA A 146 3.92 3.30 15.60
C ALA A 146 3.38 3.21 17.01
N ARG A 147 2.69 2.10 17.35
CA ARG A 147 2.20 1.86 18.73
C ARG A 147 3.32 1.71 19.73
N ARG A 148 4.42 1.04 19.40
CA ARG A 148 5.57 0.93 20.31
C ARG A 148 6.18 2.29 20.61
N ARG A 149 6.23 3.18 19.61
CA ARG A 149 6.87 4.49 19.72
C ARG A 149 5.99 5.54 20.41
N TRP A 150 4.70 5.63 20.03
CA TRP A 150 3.87 6.80 20.34
C TRP A 150 2.58 6.51 21.13
N LYS A 151 2.31 5.27 21.52
CA LYS A 151 1.04 4.92 22.18
C LYS A 151 0.84 5.63 23.54
N HIS A 152 1.91 6.09 24.18
CA HIS A 152 1.86 6.80 25.46
C HIS A 152 1.85 8.33 25.28
N ASP A 153 2.23 8.82 24.13
CA ASP A 153 2.38 10.25 23.83
C ASP A 153 1.18 10.80 23.07
N LEU A 154 0.44 9.93 22.36
CA LEU A 154 -0.69 10.31 21.52
C LEU A 154 -2.00 9.69 22.05
N ARG A 155 -3.11 10.41 21.79
CA ARG A 155 -4.46 9.95 22.14
C ARG A 155 -4.83 8.63 21.46
N ASP A 156 -4.32 8.40 20.24
CA ASP A 156 -4.43 7.17 19.46
C ASP A 156 -3.28 7.09 18.45
N CYS A 157 -3.08 5.92 17.85
CA CYS A 157 -2.08 5.68 16.80
C CYS A 157 -2.75 5.48 15.44
N ARG A 158 -3.79 6.24 15.11
CA ARG A 158 -4.35 6.28 13.76
C ARG A 158 -3.40 7.04 12.83
N LEU A 159 -3.39 6.67 11.55
CA LEU A 159 -2.50 7.31 10.57
C LEU A 159 -2.67 8.84 10.56
N GLN A 160 -3.90 9.35 10.54
CA GLN A 160 -4.20 10.80 10.59
C GLN A 160 -3.63 11.50 11.84
N THR A 161 -3.64 10.82 13.00
CA THR A 161 -3.06 11.38 14.22
C THR A 161 -1.54 11.43 14.13
N LEU A 162 -0.93 10.39 13.56
CA LEU A 162 0.52 10.34 13.35
C LEU A 162 0.99 11.39 12.34
N GLU A 163 0.30 11.56 11.22
CA GLU A 163 0.63 12.55 10.18
C GLU A 163 0.65 14.00 10.69
N THR A 164 -0.14 14.28 11.73
CA THR A 164 -0.15 15.61 12.37
C THR A 164 0.92 15.77 13.45
N HIS A 165 1.53 14.68 13.89
CA HIS A 165 2.52 14.67 14.98
C HIS A 165 3.96 14.58 14.46
N VAL A 166 4.18 13.88 13.35
CA VAL A 166 5.46 13.67 12.69
C VAL A 166 5.64 14.66 11.56
#